data_b28a918595af708d130e96d3b4ea6434
#
_entry.id   b28a918595af708d130e96d3b4ea6434
#
_cell.length_a   1.000
_cell.length_b   1.000
_cell.length_c   1.000
_cell.angle_alpha   90.00
_cell.angle_beta   90.00
_cell.angle_gamma   90.00
#
_symmetry.space_group_name_H-M   'P 1'
#
loop_
_entity.id
_entity.type
_entity.pdbx_description
1 polymer ?
#
loop_
_entity_poly.entity_id
_entity_poly.type
_entity_poly.pdbx_seq_one_letter_code
_entity_poly.pdbx_strand_id
1 'polypeptide(L)'
;MPFAPSILEEHFFDVFSTDKSKYAAEFMTLCYNTKDSWVEMIPAVIHQKDGTARPQCVNKQTNLHFHNIISEYYKLSGIPLVLNTSFNSHGEPINNYPHQVLKHLLDNSIDYIITEDYIISKVN
;
A
#
# COMPACT_ATOMS: atom_id res chain seq x y z
N MET A 1 7.05 13.97 0.40
CA MET A 1 5.86 13.41 -0.30
C MET A 1 5.27 12.35 0.62
N PRO A 2 3.96 12.26 0.79
CA PRO A 2 3.35 11.16 1.52
C PRO A 2 3.54 9.83 0.79
N PHE A 3 3.45 8.73 1.52
CA PHE A 3 3.41 7.40 0.92
C PHE A 3 2.09 7.19 0.17
N ALA A 4 2.06 6.22 -0.73
CA ALA A 4 0.84 5.85 -1.45
C ALA A 4 0.05 4.77 -0.68
N PRO A 5 -1.29 4.83 -0.61
CA PRO A 5 -2.08 3.70 -0.10
C PRO A 5 -2.34 2.67 -1.21
N SER A 6 -2.33 1.37 -0.85
CA SER A 6 -2.97 0.32 -1.65
C SER A 6 -4.28 -0.05 -0.98
N ILE A 7 -5.41 0.11 -1.68
CA ILE A 7 -6.77 -0.03 -1.16
C ILE A 7 -7.53 -1.14 -1.88
N LEU A 8 -8.38 -1.87 -1.15
CA LEU A 8 -9.35 -2.79 -1.73
C LEU A 8 -10.29 -2.07 -2.69
N GLU A 9 -10.48 -2.62 -3.89
CA GLU A 9 -11.31 -2.00 -4.94
C GLU A 9 -12.73 -1.70 -4.46
N GLU A 10 -13.34 -2.60 -3.74
CA GLU A 10 -14.71 -2.50 -3.22
C GLU A 10 -14.89 -1.37 -2.20
N HIS A 11 -13.81 -0.96 -1.52
CA HIS A 11 -13.79 0.11 -0.53
C HIS A 11 -13.24 1.44 -1.06
N PHE A 12 -12.91 1.52 -2.35
CA PHE A 12 -12.31 2.72 -2.93
C PHE A 12 -13.16 3.98 -2.69
N PHE A 13 -14.47 3.89 -2.96
CA PHE A 13 -15.39 5.00 -2.79
C PHE A 13 -15.85 5.22 -1.34
N ASP A 14 -15.50 4.32 -0.41
CA ASP A 14 -15.72 4.58 1.01
C ASP A 14 -14.71 5.60 1.53
N VAL A 15 -13.47 5.54 1.03
CA VAL A 15 -12.33 6.35 1.46
C VAL A 15 -12.15 7.61 0.60
N PHE A 16 -12.28 7.49 -0.72
CA PHE A 16 -12.01 8.57 -1.66
C PHE A 16 -13.28 9.09 -2.32
N SER A 17 -13.32 10.41 -2.51
CA SER A 17 -14.34 11.10 -3.31
C SER A 17 -13.74 11.56 -4.63
N THR A 18 -14.42 11.30 -5.74
CA THR A 18 -13.93 11.65 -7.06
C THR A 18 -15.02 11.57 -8.12
N ASP A 19 -14.88 12.43 -9.14
CA ASP A 19 -15.54 12.36 -10.44
C ASP A 19 -14.67 11.66 -11.51
N LYS A 20 -13.44 11.29 -11.14
CA LYS A 20 -12.46 10.65 -12.01
C LYS A 20 -12.67 9.14 -12.08
N SER A 21 -12.15 8.53 -13.14
CA SER A 21 -12.16 7.08 -13.29
C SER A 21 -11.35 6.36 -12.21
N LYS A 22 -11.96 5.38 -11.55
CA LYS A 22 -11.29 4.48 -10.62
C LYS A 22 -10.20 3.62 -11.32
N TYR A 23 -10.36 3.35 -12.61
CA TYR A 23 -9.38 2.58 -13.39
C TYR A 23 -7.97 3.18 -13.35
N ALA A 24 -7.85 4.51 -13.40
CA ALA A 24 -6.56 5.18 -13.30
C ALA A 24 -5.86 4.95 -11.95
N ALA A 25 -6.62 4.64 -10.89
CA ALA A 25 -6.07 4.34 -9.58
C ALA A 25 -5.41 2.94 -9.51
N GLU A 26 -5.70 2.01 -10.42
CA GLU A 26 -4.98 0.72 -10.46
C GLU A 26 -3.48 0.92 -10.69
N PHE A 27 -3.09 2.02 -11.34
CA PHE A 27 -1.72 2.34 -11.74
C PHE A 27 -1.10 3.52 -10.96
N MET A 28 -1.73 3.99 -9.89
CA MET A 28 -1.25 5.13 -9.08
C MET A 28 -0.96 6.40 -9.91
N THR A 29 -1.75 6.67 -10.95
CA THR A 29 -1.49 7.77 -11.90
C THR A 29 -2.16 9.08 -11.52
N LEU A 30 -3.19 9.05 -10.68
CA LEU A 30 -3.96 10.22 -10.29
C LEU A 30 -4.04 10.37 -8.77
N CYS A 31 -4.17 11.63 -8.31
CA CYS A 31 -4.55 11.94 -6.93
C CYS A 31 -6.06 12.07 -6.82
N TYR A 32 -6.59 11.63 -5.66
CA TYR A 32 -7.99 11.62 -5.30
C TYR A 32 -8.19 12.31 -3.95
N ASN A 33 -9.31 13.00 -3.78
CA ASN A 33 -9.64 13.62 -2.50
C ASN A 33 -10.01 12.55 -1.48
N THR A 34 -9.42 12.61 -0.30
CA THR A 34 -9.81 11.74 0.82
C THR A 34 -11.04 12.32 1.49
N LYS A 35 -12.00 11.48 1.87
CA LYS A 35 -13.15 11.91 2.65
C LYS A 35 -12.73 12.31 4.07
N ASP A 36 -13.32 13.34 4.64
CA ASP A 36 -12.97 13.89 5.95
C ASP A 36 -12.94 12.84 7.06
N SER A 37 -13.87 11.87 7.02
CA SER A 37 -13.93 10.78 7.99
C SER A 37 -12.69 9.86 8.02
N TRP A 38 -11.86 9.90 6.98
CA TRP A 38 -10.67 9.06 6.85
C TRP A 38 -9.35 9.80 7.08
N VAL A 39 -9.36 11.14 7.06
CA VAL A 39 -8.14 11.96 7.14
C VAL A 39 -7.32 11.66 8.39
N GLU A 40 -7.98 11.52 9.54
CA GLU A 40 -7.29 11.21 10.81
C GLU A 40 -6.90 9.73 10.96
N MET A 41 -7.55 8.84 10.20
CA MET A 41 -7.30 7.40 10.28
C MET A 41 -6.09 6.95 9.46
N ILE A 42 -5.78 7.68 8.38
CA ILE A 42 -4.72 7.29 7.41
C ILE A 42 -3.73 8.43 7.11
N PRO A 43 -3.23 9.16 8.11
CA PRO A 43 -2.46 10.41 7.92
C PRO A 43 -1.14 10.21 7.16
N ALA A 44 -0.54 9.02 7.22
CA ALA A 44 0.73 8.72 6.56
C ALA A 44 0.65 8.67 5.03
N VAL A 45 -0.54 8.48 4.47
CA VAL A 45 -0.77 8.31 3.02
C VAL A 45 -1.50 9.48 2.39
N ILE A 46 -1.79 10.54 3.18
CA ILE A 46 -2.49 11.74 2.74
C ILE A 46 -1.52 12.92 2.65
N HIS A 47 -1.65 13.71 1.61
CA HIS A 47 -0.95 14.98 1.49
C HIS A 47 -1.62 16.03 2.38
N GLN A 48 -0.90 16.45 3.43
CA GLN A 48 -1.45 17.25 4.54
C GLN A 48 -1.97 18.64 4.13
N LYS A 49 -1.56 19.18 2.96
CA LYS A 49 -1.98 20.51 2.53
C LYS A 49 -3.34 20.53 1.84
N ASP A 50 -3.69 19.46 1.14
CA ASP A 50 -4.87 19.43 0.27
C ASP A 50 -5.77 18.20 0.47
N GLY A 51 -5.44 17.33 1.43
CA GLY A 51 -6.24 16.16 1.76
C GLY A 51 -6.28 15.08 0.66
N THR A 52 -5.36 15.15 -0.33
CA THR A 52 -5.33 14.17 -1.42
C THR A 52 -4.42 12.99 -1.12
N ALA A 53 -4.69 11.86 -1.76
CA ALA A 53 -3.81 10.70 -1.79
C ALA A 53 -3.68 10.18 -3.23
N ARG A 54 -2.63 9.39 -3.48
CA ARG A 54 -2.38 8.74 -4.78
C ARG A 54 -2.50 7.22 -4.64
N PRO A 55 -3.74 6.70 -4.55
CA PRO A 55 -3.99 5.30 -4.25
C PRO A 55 -3.64 4.36 -5.41
N GLN A 56 -3.29 3.13 -5.02
CA GLN A 56 -3.36 1.95 -5.86
C GLN A 56 -4.65 1.19 -5.54
N CYS A 57 -5.57 1.13 -6.49
CA CYS A 57 -6.79 0.34 -6.37
C CYS A 57 -6.47 -1.13 -6.66
N VAL A 58 -6.62 -2.01 -5.67
CA VAL A 58 -6.27 -3.43 -5.77
C VAL A 58 -7.51 -4.24 -6.09
N ASN A 59 -7.56 -4.74 -7.33
CA ASN A 59 -8.65 -5.56 -7.84
C ASN A 59 -8.39 -7.04 -7.57
N LYS A 60 -9.41 -7.75 -7.08
CA LYS A 60 -9.34 -9.17 -6.74
C LYS A 60 -9.04 -10.06 -7.95
N GLN A 61 -9.50 -9.69 -9.14
CA GLN A 61 -9.33 -10.51 -10.35
C GLN A 61 -7.92 -10.41 -10.93
N THR A 62 -7.29 -9.23 -10.79
CA THR A 62 -5.97 -8.96 -11.36
C THR A 62 -4.83 -9.15 -10.37
N ASN A 63 -5.10 -9.06 -9.06
CA ASN A 63 -4.08 -9.18 -8.01
C ASN A 63 -4.64 -9.85 -6.75
N LEU A 64 -5.03 -11.14 -6.89
CA LEU A 64 -5.69 -11.91 -5.84
C LEU A 64 -4.87 -11.99 -4.54
N HIS A 65 -3.57 -12.26 -4.63
CA HIS A 65 -2.72 -12.46 -3.45
C HIS A 65 -2.62 -11.19 -2.61
N PHE A 66 -2.36 -10.06 -3.25
CA PHE A 66 -2.26 -8.79 -2.54
C PHE A 66 -3.62 -8.31 -2.03
N HIS A 67 -4.70 -8.53 -2.80
CA HIS A 67 -6.06 -8.26 -2.34
C HIS A 67 -6.39 -9.06 -1.07
N ASN A 68 -6.04 -10.35 -1.02
CA ASN A 68 -6.26 -11.18 0.17
C ASN A 68 -5.49 -10.66 1.39
N ILE A 69 -4.24 -10.24 1.24
CA ILE A 69 -3.44 -9.66 2.33
C ILE A 69 -4.14 -8.42 2.90
N ILE A 70 -4.57 -7.49 2.04
CA ILE A 70 -5.28 -6.28 2.49
C ILE A 70 -6.62 -6.64 3.11
N SER A 71 -7.32 -7.65 2.58
CA SER A 71 -8.61 -8.12 3.14
C SER A 71 -8.46 -8.66 4.56
N GLU A 72 -7.42 -9.45 4.83
CA GLU A 72 -7.16 -9.95 6.19
C GLU A 72 -6.76 -8.81 7.14
N TYR A 73 -5.95 -7.85 6.68
CA TYR A 73 -5.65 -6.66 7.46
C TYR A 73 -6.91 -5.84 7.76
N TYR A 74 -7.80 -5.67 6.78
CA TYR A 74 -9.09 -4.99 6.98
C TYR A 74 -9.96 -5.64 8.04
N LYS A 75 -10.06 -6.96 8.05
CA LYS A 75 -10.82 -7.70 9.09
C LYS A 75 -10.29 -7.43 10.51
N LEU A 76 -8.98 -7.24 10.65
CA LEU A 76 -8.34 -7.01 11.94
C LEU A 76 -8.37 -5.54 12.39
N SER A 77 -8.24 -4.61 11.45
CA SER A 77 -8.04 -3.17 11.73
C SER A 77 -9.27 -2.30 11.48
N GLY A 78 -10.20 -2.75 10.63
CA GLY A 78 -11.27 -1.92 10.08
C GLY A 78 -10.80 -0.92 9.02
N ILE A 79 -9.51 -0.96 8.60
CA ILE A 79 -8.93 -0.06 7.61
C ILE A 79 -8.71 -0.84 6.30
N PRO A 80 -9.40 -0.51 5.18
CA PRO A 80 -9.39 -1.29 3.96
C PRO A 80 -8.18 -1.01 3.05
N LEU A 81 -7.09 -0.52 3.61
CA LEU A 81 -5.89 -0.15 2.87
C LEU A 81 -4.62 -0.37 3.70
N VAL A 82 -3.49 -0.49 3.00
CA VAL A 82 -2.14 -0.53 3.58
C VAL A 82 -1.26 0.52 2.92
N LEU A 83 -0.21 0.95 3.63
CA LEU A 83 0.81 1.82 3.06
C LEU A 83 1.64 1.04 2.05
N ASN A 84 1.83 1.61 0.87
CA ASN A 84 2.65 1.07 -0.21
C ASN A 84 3.81 2.00 -0.53
N THR A 85 5.01 1.42 -0.66
CA THR A 85 6.21 2.14 -1.07
C THR A 85 7.08 1.25 -1.96
N SER A 86 8.02 1.85 -2.69
CA SER A 86 9.02 1.08 -3.45
C SER A 86 9.93 0.30 -2.49
N PHE A 87 10.35 -0.89 -2.91
CA PHE A 87 11.25 -1.71 -2.11
C PHE A 87 12.71 -1.36 -2.41
N ASN A 88 13.22 -0.39 -1.69
CA ASN A 88 14.61 0.08 -1.77
C ASN A 88 14.98 0.88 -0.52
N SER A 89 16.28 1.00 -0.20
CA SER A 89 16.73 2.00 0.75
C SER A 89 16.62 3.40 0.14
N HIS A 90 16.51 4.42 1.00
CA HIS A 90 16.43 5.80 0.54
C HIS A 90 17.65 6.18 -0.31
N GLY A 91 17.39 6.66 -1.53
CA GLY A 91 18.44 7.04 -2.48
C GLY A 91 19.04 5.88 -3.30
N GLU A 92 18.65 4.63 -3.04
CA GLU A 92 19.08 3.46 -3.83
C GLU A 92 18.03 3.09 -4.91
N PRO A 93 18.43 2.38 -5.98
CA PRO A 93 17.50 1.80 -6.94
C PRO A 93 16.56 0.77 -6.31
N ILE A 94 15.40 0.54 -6.93
CA ILE A 94 14.48 -0.54 -6.52
C ILE A 94 15.20 -1.89 -6.60
N ASN A 95 15.03 -2.71 -5.55
CA ASN A 95 15.59 -4.06 -5.48
C ASN A 95 15.05 -4.93 -6.63
N ASN A 96 15.95 -5.64 -7.31
CA ASN A 96 15.61 -6.55 -8.41
C ASN A 96 16.23 -7.95 -8.25
N TYR A 97 16.95 -8.19 -7.16
CA TYR A 97 17.54 -9.50 -6.85
C TYR A 97 17.22 -9.96 -5.43
N PRO A 98 17.00 -11.26 -5.20
CA PRO A 98 16.67 -11.82 -3.88
C PRO A 98 17.69 -11.48 -2.78
N HIS A 99 18.99 -11.45 -3.10
CA HIS A 99 20.03 -11.13 -2.11
C HIS A 99 19.95 -9.69 -1.60
N GLN A 100 19.47 -8.74 -2.41
CA GLN A 100 19.24 -7.36 -1.98
C GLN A 100 18.11 -7.29 -0.95
N VAL A 101 17.04 -8.06 -1.17
CA VAL A 101 15.90 -8.16 -0.27
C VAL A 101 16.32 -8.77 1.08
N LEU A 102 17.13 -9.84 1.05
CA LEU A 102 17.67 -10.47 2.27
C LEU A 102 18.53 -9.51 3.09
N LYS A 103 19.30 -8.61 2.45
CA LYS A 103 20.07 -7.58 3.14
C LYS A 103 19.18 -6.71 4.02
N HIS A 104 18.03 -6.24 3.53
CA HIS A 104 17.09 -5.42 4.30
C HIS A 104 16.57 -6.15 5.55
N LEU A 105 16.34 -7.46 5.45
CA LEU A 105 15.96 -8.26 6.60
C LEU A 105 17.11 -8.36 7.61
N LEU A 106 18.36 -8.61 7.14
CA LEU A 106 19.54 -8.70 7.99
C LEU A 106 19.85 -7.39 8.71
N ASP A 107 19.66 -6.26 8.04
CA ASP A 107 19.90 -4.92 8.58
C ASP A 107 18.76 -4.40 9.49
N ASN A 108 17.72 -5.21 9.75
CA ASN A 108 16.51 -4.84 10.51
C ASN A 108 15.73 -3.65 9.91
N SER A 109 15.82 -3.45 8.61
CA SER A 109 15.01 -2.44 7.90
C SER A 109 13.58 -2.91 7.63
N ILE A 110 13.37 -4.24 7.65
CA ILE A 110 12.06 -4.91 7.54
C ILE A 110 12.00 -6.08 8.50
N ASP A 111 10.80 -6.48 8.90
CA ASP A 111 10.56 -7.60 9.83
C ASP A 111 10.35 -8.92 9.09
N TYR A 112 9.70 -8.87 7.92
CA TYR A 112 9.32 -10.03 7.13
C TYR A 112 9.53 -9.81 5.64
N ILE A 113 9.89 -10.89 4.95
CA ILE A 113 9.81 -10.99 3.48
C ILE A 113 8.70 -11.99 3.17
N ILE A 114 7.75 -11.57 2.34
CA ILE A 114 6.66 -12.43 1.89
C ILE A 114 6.85 -12.68 0.40
N THR A 115 6.92 -13.94 0.02
CA THR A 115 6.93 -14.41 -1.36
C THR A 115 5.66 -15.20 -1.64
N GLU A 116 5.51 -15.72 -2.85
CA GLU A 116 4.36 -16.55 -3.21
C GLU A 116 4.21 -17.77 -2.29
N ASP A 117 5.33 -18.43 -1.93
CA ASP A 117 5.35 -19.69 -1.19
C ASP A 117 5.88 -19.56 0.26
N TYR A 118 6.56 -18.46 0.60
CA TYR A 118 7.30 -18.38 1.85
C TYR A 118 7.10 -17.05 2.58
N ILE A 119 7.08 -17.13 3.91
CA ILE A 119 7.27 -16.00 4.82
C ILE A 119 8.62 -16.20 5.50
N ILE A 120 9.52 -15.23 5.35
CA ILE A 120 10.88 -15.28 5.86
C ILE A 120 11.03 -14.20 6.93
N SER A 121 11.54 -14.57 8.09
CA SER A 121 11.87 -13.67 9.20
C SER A 121 13.20 -14.08 9.82
N LYS A 122 13.79 -13.20 10.64
CA LYS A 122 14.91 -13.61 11.49
C LYS A 122 14.40 -14.57 12.56
N VAL A 123 15.23 -15.57 12.87
CA VAL A 123 15.07 -16.38 14.08
C VAL A 123 15.75 -15.61 15.21
N ASN A 124 14.99 -15.26 16.24
CA ASN A 124 15.50 -14.64 17.47
C ASN A 124 16.24 -15.68 18.31
#